data_d3125ee7d1bc615e7af4a6a323aa3835
#
_entry.id   d3125ee7d1bc615e7af4a6a323aa3835
#
_cell.length_a   1.000
_cell.length_b   1.000
_cell.length_c   1.000
_cell.angle_alpha   90.00
_cell.angle_beta   90.00
_cell.angle_gamma   90.00
#
_symmetry.space_group_name_H-M   'P 1'
#
loop_
_entity.id
_entity.type
_entity.pdbx_description
1 polymer ?
#
loop_
_entity_poly.entity_id
_entity_poly.type
_entity_poly.pdbx_seq_one_letter_code
_entity_poly.pdbx_strand_id
1 'polypeptide(L)'
;FVRRGRTWSEPINLGPNVNTEDNEMFPYIHDDGSLYFASDGHPGLGGLDILETRKNGEGPTDWEVPTNMKSPINSSGDDFGIIMTPTKEEGYFSSNRDKEQDDIFHFTMEPIECKLKGQVTDCDSGTAIVDALVLISNSVDSSKIRLRTDSKGYYETPIGINREYTIEVSKRSAYYYDAKPQYVS
;
A
#
# COMPACT_ATOMS: atom_id res chain seq x y z
N PHE A 1 -18.12 -6.38 16.09
CA PHE A 1 -19.47 -5.87 16.39
C PHE A 1 -20.02 -5.08 15.21
N VAL A 2 -21.30 -5.25 14.90
CA VAL A 2 -22.03 -4.40 13.94
C VAL A 2 -23.03 -3.54 14.71
N ARG A 3 -22.98 -2.22 14.51
CA ARG A 3 -23.91 -1.31 15.13
C ARG A 3 -25.27 -1.35 14.41
N ARG A 4 -26.35 -1.63 15.15
CA ARG A 4 -27.73 -1.63 14.65
C ARG A 4 -28.54 -0.61 15.45
N GLY A 5 -28.59 0.62 14.98
CA GLY A 5 -29.23 1.72 15.70
C GLY A 5 -28.49 2.06 17.02
N ARG A 6 -29.11 1.74 18.17
CA ARG A 6 -28.54 1.96 19.51
C ARG A 6 -27.92 0.71 20.15
N THR A 7 -27.96 -0.43 19.47
CA THR A 7 -27.44 -1.72 19.94
C THR A 7 -26.25 -2.18 19.11
N TRP A 8 -25.44 -3.06 19.68
CA TRP A 8 -24.34 -3.73 18.99
C TRP A 8 -24.68 -5.22 18.82
N SER A 9 -24.18 -5.83 17.76
CA SER A 9 -24.23 -7.27 17.61
C SER A 9 -23.37 -7.97 18.67
N GLU A 10 -23.46 -9.32 18.75
CA GLU A 10 -22.44 -10.12 19.41
C GLU A 10 -21.07 -9.89 18.73
N PRO A 11 -19.96 -10.05 19.48
CA PRO A 11 -18.62 -10.01 18.91
C PRO A 11 -18.44 -11.13 17.90
N ILE A 12 -17.71 -10.84 16.82
CA ILE A 12 -17.38 -11.81 15.79
C ILE A 12 -15.87 -12.03 15.84
N ASN A 13 -15.45 -13.27 16.00
CA ASN A 13 -14.05 -13.66 15.86
C ASN A 13 -13.61 -13.48 14.40
N LEU A 14 -12.44 -12.87 14.18
CA LEU A 14 -11.96 -12.53 12.83
C LEU A 14 -11.37 -13.73 12.06
N GLY A 15 -11.35 -14.91 12.68
CA GLY A 15 -10.88 -16.14 12.05
C GLY A 15 -9.37 -16.40 12.25
N PRO A 16 -8.91 -17.57 11.76
CA PRO A 16 -7.59 -18.10 12.10
C PRO A 16 -6.41 -17.33 11.47
N ASN A 17 -6.66 -16.50 10.45
CA ASN A 17 -5.61 -15.65 9.91
C ASN A 17 -5.27 -14.50 10.87
N VAL A 18 -6.23 -14.03 11.68
CA VAL A 18 -6.00 -12.94 12.64
C VAL A 18 -5.79 -13.50 14.04
N ASN A 19 -6.67 -14.40 14.48
CA ASN A 19 -6.63 -14.93 15.85
C ASN A 19 -5.96 -16.30 15.88
N THR A 20 -4.91 -16.43 16.68
CA THR A 20 -4.20 -17.67 16.95
C THR A 20 -4.70 -18.35 18.23
N GLU A 21 -3.96 -19.33 18.76
CA GLU A 21 -4.19 -19.92 20.09
C GLU A 21 -3.59 -19.05 21.21
N ASP A 22 -2.69 -18.13 20.85
CA ASP A 22 -2.01 -17.21 21.78
C ASP A 22 -2.71 -15.83 21.81
N ASN A 23 -2.01 -14.75 22.04
CA ASN A 23 -2.61 -13.45 22.29
C ASN A 23 -2.57 -12.54 21.06
N GLU A 24 -3.69 -11.93 20.75
CA GLU A 24 -3.83 -10.81 19.82
C GLU A 24 -4.35 -9.59 20.54
N MET A 25 -3.59 -8.50 20.52
CA MET A 25 -3.84 -7.30 21.30
C MET A 25 -3.69 -6.02 20.50
N PHE A 26 -4.17 -4.90 21.03
CA PHE A 26 -3.99 -3.54 20.50
C PHE A 26 -4.42 -3.36 19.04
N PRO A 27 -5.65 -3.75 18.64
CA PRO A 27 -6.10 -3.63 17.27
C PRO A 27 -6.27 -2.16 16.86
N TYR A 28 -5.75 -1.81 15.68
CA TYR A 28 -5.90 -0.50 15.06
C TYR A 28 -6.33 -0.66 13.61
N ILE A 29 -7.44 -0.03 13.22
CA ILE A 29 -7.89 0.03 11.82
C ILE A 29 -7.46 1.38 11.26
N HIS A 30 -6.63 1.33 10.23
CA HIS A 30 -6.23 2.50 9.47
C HIS A 30 -7.32 2.91 8.46
N ASP A 31 -7.30 4.17 8.01
CA ASP A 31 -8.32 4.75 7.10
C ASP A 31 -8.44 4.01 5.76
N ASP A 32 -7.40 3.33 5.30
CA ASP A 32 -7.41 2.50 4.09
C ASP A 32 -7.99 1.09 4.30
N GLY A 33 -8.46 0.78 5.51
CA GLY A 33 -9.04 -0.51 5.89
C GLY A 33 -8.05 -1.58 6.34
N SER A 34 -6.73 -1.28 6.37
CA SER A 34 -5.73 -2.19 6.95
C SER A 34 -5.94 -2.34 8.45
N LEU A 35 -5.86 -3.57 8.96
CA LEU A 35 -5.87 -3.89 10.38
C LEU A 35 -4.44 -4.13 10.84
N TYR A 36 -4.03 -3.40 11.87
CA TYR A 36 -2.79 -3.61 12.61
C TYR A 36 -3.14 -4.18 13.99
N PHE A 37 -2.33 -5.11 14.46
CA PHE A 37 -2.48 -5.69 15.80
C PHE A 37 -1.15 -6.26 16.28
N ALA A 38 -1.00 -6.45 17.57
CA ALA A 38 0.17 -7.09 18.16
C ALA A 38 -0.17 -8.54 18.51
N SER A 39 0.75 -9.46 18.26
CA SER A 39 0.57 -10.88 18.56
C SER A 39 1.89 -11.54 18.97
N ASP A 40 1.78 -12.49 19.89
CA ASP A 40 2.85 -13.44 20.26
C ASP A 40 2.63 -14.84 19.67
N GLY A 41 1.50 -15.05 18.97
CA GLY A 41 1.16 -16.32 18.32
C GLY A 41 1.54 -16.40 16.84
N HIS A 42 1.76 -15.27 16.18
CA HIS A 42 2.25 -15.23 14.80
C HIS A 42 3.79 -15.26 14.74
N PRO A 43 4.39 -15.72 13.62
CA PRO A 43 5.85 -15.68 13.46
C PRO A 43 6.38 -14.24 13.60
N GLY A 44 7.27 -14.04 14.56
CA GLY A 44 7.76 -12.75 14.99
C GLY A 44 9.27 -12.68 15.21
N LEU A 45 9.72 -11.55 15.76
CA LEU A 45 11.11 -11.27 16.12
C LEU A 45 11.33 -11.32 17.64
N GLY A 46 10.26 -11.05 18.40
CA GLY A 46 10.31 -10.91 19.85
C GLY A 46 9.14 -11.59 20.56
N GLY A 47 8.61 -10.96 21.57
CA GLY A 47 7.38 -11.32 22.25
C GLY A 47 6.16 -10.91 21.44
N LEU A 48 5.54 -9.76 21.78
CA LEU A 48 4.52 -9.18 20.93
C LEU A 48 5.16 -8.50 19.72
N ASP A 49 4.73 -8.87 18.53
CA ASP A 49 5.12 -8.24 17.26
C ASP A 49 3.91 -7.58 16.60
N ILE A 50 4.10 -6.42 15.97
CA ILE A 50 3.06 -5.73 15.21
C ILE A 50 2.95 -6.36 13.83
N LEU A 51 1.71 -6.72 13.45
CA LEU A 51 1.36 -7.29 12.15
C LEU A 51 0.35 -6.40 11.43
N GLU A 52 0.37 -6.47 10.10
CA GLU A 52 -0.60 -5.85 9.20
C GLU A 52 -1.37 -6.93 8.44
N THR A 53 -2.68 -6.78 8.31
CA THR A 53 -3.50 -7.58 7.41
C THR A 53 -4.58 -6.73 6.73
N ARG A 54 -5.15 -7.25 5.64
CA ARG A 54 -6.19 -6.57 4.85
C ARG A 54 -7.36 -7.51 4.60
N LYS A 55 -8.52 -6.91 4.36
CA LYS A 55 -9.68 -7.64 3.88
C LYS A 55 -9.42 -8.19 2.46
N ASN A 56 -9.74 -9.47 2.26
CA ASN A 56 -9.74 -10.13 0.94
C ASN A 56 -11.13 -10.61 0.49
N GLY A 57 -12.19 -10.18 1.20
CA GLY A 57 -13.59 -10.47 0.91
C GLY A 57 -14.55 -9.67 1.79
N GLU A 58 -15.85 -9.96 1.66
CA GLU A 58 -16.92 -9.24 2.36
C GLU A 58 -17.28 -9.87 3.72
N GLY A 59 -16.86 -11.10 3.97
CA GLY A 59 -17.12 -11.81 5.21
C GLY A 59 -16.35 -11.25 6.40
N PRO A 60 -16.80 -11.51 7.64
CA PRO A 60 -16.11 -11.03 8.82
C PRO A 60 -14.74 -11.70 9.06
N THR A 61 -14.53 -12.89 8.49
CA THR A 61 -13.31 -13.71 8.62
C THR A 61 -12.42 -13.64 7.37
N ASP A 62 -12.81 -12.87 6.36
CA ASP A 62 -12.08 -12.77 5.09
C ASP A 62 -10.92 -11.79 5.21
N TRP A 63 -9.86 -12.21 5.89
CA TRP A 63 -8.61 -11.49 6.06
C TRP A 63 -7.47 -12.23 5.39
N GLU A 64 -6.53 -11.50 4.83
CA GLU A 64 -5.28 -12.03 4.32
C GLU A 64 -4.43 -12.61 5.47
N VAL A 65 -3.45 -13.45 5.14
CA VAL A 65 -2.44 -13.87 6.09
C VAL A 65 -1.65 -12.64 6.54
N PRO A 66 -1.56 -12.36 7.85
CA PRO A 66 -0.89 -11.15 8.33
C PRO A 66 0.60 -11.12 7.97
N THR A 67 1.09 -9.93 7.69
CA THR A 67 2.50 -9.66 7.43
C THR A 67 3.12 -8.97 8.64
N ASN A 68 4.23 -9.53 9.15
CA ASN A 68 5.01 -8.91 10.22
C ASN A 68 5.66 -7.62 9.70
N MET A 69 5.55 -6.52 10.45
CA MET A 69 6.11 -5.21 10.06
C MET A 69 7.64 -5.17 10.10
N LYS A 70 8.28 -6.18 10.66
CA LYS A 70 9.74 -6.36 10.72
C LYS A 70 10.47 -5.21 11.41
N SER A 71 11.79 -5.34 11.52
CA SER A 71 12.66 -4.25 11.98
C SER A 71 12.63 -3.09 10.98
N PRO A 72 12.63 -1.82 11.44
CA PRO A 72 12.84 -1.38 12.83
C PRO A 72 11.56 -1.26 13.69
N ILE A 73 10.37 -1.51 13.13
CA ILE A 73 9.11 -1.44 13.90
C ILE A 73 9.12 -2.54 14.97
N ASN A 74 9.30 -3.79 14.56
CA ASN A 74 9.42 -4.91 15.47
C ASN A 74 10.89 -5.17 15.87
N SER A 75 11.08 -5.63 17.10
CA SER A 75 12.37 -5.89 17.74
C SER A 75 12.38 -7.27 18.43
N SER A 76 13.36 -7.54 19.26
CA SER A 76 13.38 -8.72 20.14
C SER A 76 12.58 -8.55 21.44
N GLY A 77 12.01 -7.36 21.68
CA GLY A 77 11.11 -7.06 22.80
C GLY A 77 9.65 -7.25 22.44
N ASP A 78 8.78 -6.65 23.24
CA ASP A 78 7.36 -6.50 22.93
C ASP A 78 7.15 -5.18 22.17
N ASP A 79 6.52 -5.25 21.00
CA ASP A 79 6.19 -4.12 20.15
C ASP A 79 4.68 -4.10 19.87
N PHE A 80 3.99 -3.01 20.22
CA PHE A 80 2.53 -2.99 20.20
C PHE A 80 1.95 -1.58 20.07
N GLY A 81 0.62 -1.48 19.90
CA GLY A 81 -0.13 -0.23 20.02
C GLY A 81 0.19 0.81 18.93
N ILE A 82 0.43 0.37 17.70
CA ILE A 82 0.75 1.26 16.58
C ILE A 82 -0.42 2.16 16.19
N ILE A 83 -0.10 3.41 15.87
CA ILE A 83 -1.00 4.36 15.20
C ILE A 83 -0.22 5.08 14.10
N MET A 84 -0.91 5.47 13.02
CA MET A 84 -0.28 6.09 11.86
C MET A 84 -1.08 7.29 11.34
N THR A 85 -0.38 8.18 10.63
CA THR A 85 -1.01 9.20 9.79
C THR A 85 -1.76 8.58 8.62
N PRO A 86 -2.71 9.28 7.98
CA PRO A 86 -3.45 8.77 6.82
C PRO A 86 -2.56 8.36 5.63
N THR A 87 -1.35 8.92 5.52
CA THR A 87 -0.37 8.55 4.49
C THR A 87 0.48 7.35 4.85
N LYS A 88 0.44 6.88 6.10
CA LYS A 88 1.32 5.84 6.69
C LYS A 88 2.81 6.19 6.74
N GLU A 89 3.16 7.43 6.43
CA GLU A 89 4.56 7.88 6.40
C GLU A 89 5.13 8.17 7.80
N GLU A 90 4.27 8.33 8.78
CA GLU A 90 4.63 8.70 10.15
C GLU A 90 3.66 8.05 11.13
N GLY A 91 4.16 7.72 12.32
CA GLY A 91 3.34 7.15 13.36
C GLY A 91 4.06 6.94 14.67
N TYR A 92 3.38 6.30 15.61
CA TYR A 92 3.88 5.98 16.92
C TYR A 92 3.51 4.54 17.29
N PHE A 93 4.35 3.90 18.08
CA PHE A 93 4.07 2.59 18.67
C PHE A 93 4.73 2.49 20.04
N SER A 94 4.31 1.52 20.84
CA SER A 94 4.90 1.23 22.15
C SER A 94 5.86 0.05 22.03
N SER A 95 6.95 0.10 22.80
CA SER A 95 7.93 -0.99 22.83
C SER A 95 8.74 -1.00 24.14
N ASN A 96 9.11 -2.21 24.60
CA ASN A 96 10.02 -2.38 25.74
C ASN A 96 11.46 -2.68 25.32
N ARG A 97 11.82 -2.45 24.03
CA ARG A 97 13.11 -2.82 23.42
C ARG A 97 14.37 -2.32 24.16
N ASP A 98 14.25 -1.21 24.86
CA ASP A 98 15.43 -0.54 25.40
C ASP A 98 15.69 -0.82 26.90
N LYS A 99 14.69 -1.13 27.73
CA LYS A 99 14.90 -1.20 29.19
C LYS A 99 13.82 -1.95 29.99
N GLU A 100 13.19 -2.95 29.51
CA GLU A 100 12.15 -3.68 30.26
C GLU A 100 10.90 -2.82 30.63
N GLN A 101 10.84 -1.58 30.16
CA GLN A 101 9.71 -0.67 30.34
C GLN A 101 9.13 -0.29 29.00
N ASP A 102 7.81 -0.11 28.98
CA ASP A 102 7.11 0.30 27.76
C ASP A 102 7.30 1.80 27.50
N ASP A 103 7.98 2.13 26.41
CA ASP A 103 8.17 3.50 25.95
C ASP A 103 7.45 3.72 24.61
N ILE A 104 7.12 4.97 24.30
CA ILE A 104 6.51 5.35 23.03
C ILE A 104 7.61 5.77 22.05
N PHE A 105 7.62 5.11 20.89
CA PHE A 105 8.55 5.39 19.80
C PHE A 105 7.84 6.08 18.66
N HIS A 106 8.48 7.10 18.10
CA HIS A 106 8.08 7.73 16.85
C HIS A 106 8.81 7.08 15.68
N PHE A 107 8.13 6.87 14.58
CA PHE A 107 8.76 6.40 13.35
C PHE A 107 8.34 7.25 12.15
N THR A 108 9.23 7.31 11.17
CA THR A 108 8.93 7.83 9.84
C THR A 108 9.30 6.76 8.82
N MET A 109 8.44 6.56 7.83
CA MET A 109 8.71 5.72 6.66
C MET A 109 8.93 6.64 5.46
N GLU A 110 10.12 6.55 4.86
CA GLU A 110 10.32 7.25 3.59
C GLU A 110 9.42 6.63 2.52
N PRO A 111 8.68 7.45 1.77
CA PRO A 111 7.86 6.94 0.69
C PRO A 111 8.74 6.23 -0.35
N ILE A 112 8.35 5.02 -0.73
CA ILE A 112 9.03 4.32 -1.82
C ILE A 112 8.72 5.07 -3.12
N GLU A 113 9.69 5.81 -3.63
CA GLU A 113 9.58 6.47 -4.93
C GLU A 113 9.68 5.43 -6.06
N CYS A 114 8.53 5.03 -6.59
CA CYS A 114 8.49 4.29 -7.85
C CYS A 114 8.45 5.25 -9.03
N LYS A 115 9.17 4.92 -10.10
CA LYS A 115 9.18 5.71 -11.34
C LYS A 115 8.75 4.86 -12.51
N LEU A 116 7.73 5.32 -13.21
CA LEU A 116 7.32 4.75 -14.48
C LEU A 116 8.14 5.38 -15.61
N LYS A 117 8.82 4.54 -16.38
CA LYS A 117 9.61 4.94 -17.54
C LYS A 117 9.15 4.19 -18.78
N GLY A 118 9.13 4.86 -19.91
CA GLY A 118 8.80 4.24 -21.16
C GLY A 118 9.40 4.97 -22.36
N GLN A 119 9.34 4.32 -23.50
CA GLN A 119 9.71 4.91 -24.78
C GLN A 119 8.56 4.71 -25.78
N VAL A 120 8.21 5.75 -26.48
CA VAL A 120 7.21 5.71 -27.54
C VAL A 120 7.94 5.65 -28.87
N THR A 121 7.66 4.58 -29.63
CA THR A 121 8.22 4.37 -30.96
C THR A 121 7.11 4.08 -31.97
N ASP A 122 7.36 4.38 -33.21
CA ASP A 122 6.52 3.97 -34.32
C ASP A 122 6.60 2.46 -34.52
N CYS A 123 5.45 1.79 -34.66
CA CYS A 123 5.37 0.32 -34.70
C CYS A 123 6.04 -0.28 -35.95
N ASP A 124 6.06 0.42 -37.05
CA ASP A 124 6.56 -0.08 -38.34
C ASP A 124 8.05 0.19 -38.51
N SER A 125 8.48 1.42 -38.16
CA SER A 125 9.85 1.88 -38.40
C SER A 125 10.76 1.75 -37.16
N GLY A 126 10.19 1.59 -35.95
CA GLY A 126 10.92 1.64 -34.69
C GLY A 126 11.45 3.02 -34.32
N THR A 127 11.11 4.04 -35.11
CA THR A 127 11.59 5.41 -34.89
C THR A 127 10.94 6.04 -33.65
N ALA A 128 11.75 6.71 -32.84
CA ALA A 128 11.26 7.41 -31.65
C ALA A 128 10.24 8.50 -31.97
N ILE A 129 9.11 8.52 -31.26
CA ILE A 129 8.08 9.55 -31.42
C ILE A 129 8.31 10.64 -30.39
N VAL A 130 8.83 11.76 -30.88
CA VAL A 130 9.11 12.96 -30.08
C VAL A 130 7.84 13.74 -29.84
N ASP A 131 7.70 14.37 -28.64
CA ASP A 131 6.57 15.23 -28.28
C ASP A 131 5.21 14.51 -28.36
N ALA A 132 5.17 13.20 -28.16
CA ALA A 132 3.92 12.47 -27.98
C ALA A 132 3.31 12.78 -26.61
N LEU A 133 2.01 12.99 -26.55
CA LEU A 133 1.29 13.15 -25.29
C LEU A 133 1.09 11.78 -24.66
N VAL A 134 1.59 11.62 -23.44
CA VAL A 134 1.39 10.44 -22.59
C VAL A 134 0.44 10.81 -21.47
N LEU A 135 -0.67 10.13 -21.38
CA LEU A 135 -1.66 10.26 -20.32
C LEU A 135 -1.63 9.01 -19.47
N ILE A 136 -1.32 9.16 -18.18
CA ILE A 136 -1.29 8.08 -17.21
C ILE A 136 -2.44 8.31 -16.24
N SER A 137 -3.38 7.37 -16.18
CA SER A 137 -4.57 7.43 -15.33
C SER A 137 -4.50 6.37 -14.25
N ASN A 138 -4.66 6.76 -12.99
CA ASN A 138 -4.76 5.85 -11.86
C ASN A 138 -6.20 5.29 -11.78
N SER A 139 -6.35 3.98 -11.68
CA SER A 139 -7.66 3.30 -11.61
C SER A 139 -8.36 3.47 -10.26
N VAL A 140 -7.61 3.77 -9.18
CA VAL A 140 -8.16 3.84 -7.82
C VAL A 140 -8.77 5.22 -7.53
N ASP A 141 -8.02 6.31 -7.79
CA ASP A 141 -8.43 7.68 -7.44
C ASP A 141 -8.78 8.55 -8.66
N SER A 142 -8.73 7.96 -9.87
CA SER A 142 -8.96 8.65 -11.14
C SER A 142 -8.02 9.84 -11.40
N SER A 143 -6.92 9.97 -10.65
CA SER A 143 -5.91 10.98 -10.90
C SER A 143 -5.23 10.76 -12.25
N LYS A 144 -4.80 11.87 -12.89
CA LYS A 144 -4.21 11.84 -14.24
C LYS A 144 -2.93 12.64 -14.31
N ILE A 145 -1.87 12.00 -14.78
CA ILE A 145 -0.58 12.61 -15.08
C ILE A 145 -0.49 12.80 -16.59
N ARG A 146 -0.13 14.00 -17.02
CA ARG A 146 0.08 14.34 -18.44
C ARG A 146 1.52 14.76 -18.64
N LEU A 147 2.22 14.10 -19.55
CA LEU A 147 3.59 14.43 -19.91
C LEU A 147 3.81 14.22 -21.41
N ARG A 148 4.96 14.65 -21.91
CA ARG A 148 5.34 14.50 -23.32
C ARG A 148 6.67 13.77 -23.41
N THR A 149 6.83 12.99 -24.48
CA THR A 149 8.10 12.32 -24.75
C THR A 149 9.17 13.32 -25.16
N ASP A 150 10.41 13.03 -24.75
CA ASP A 150 11.60 13.80 -25.08
C ASP A 150 12.06 13.61 -26.53
N SER A 151 13.24 14.16 -26.89
CA SER A 151 13.85 14.06 -28.22
C SER A 151 14.22 12.63 -28.65
N LYS A 152 14.18 11.67 -27.72
CA LYS A 152 14.44 10.26 -27.97
C LYS A 152 13.21 9.39 -27.77
N GLY A 153 12.02 10.02 -27.60
CA GLY A 153 10.77 9.34 -27.36
C GLY A 153 10.56 8.83 -25.94
N TYR A 154 11.44 9.15 -24.97
CA TYR A 154 11.32 8.70 -23.59
C TYR A 154 10.40 9.59 -22.76
N TYR A 155 9.77 8.99 -21.78
CA TYR A 155 9.07 9.66 -20.69
C TYR A 155 9.39 9.00 -19.35
N GLU A 156 9.33 9.77 -18.27
CA GLU A 156 9.52 9.32 -16.91
C GLU A 156 8.62 10.13 -15.98
N THR A 157 8.00 9.48 -14.98
CA THR A 157 7.22 10.15 -13.94
C THR A 157 7.21 9.33 -12.66
N PRO A 158 7.19 9.94 -11.48
CA PRO A 158 6.91 9.22 -10.25
C PRO A 158 5.47 8.69 -10.26
N ILE A 159 5.27 7.51 -9.71
CA ILE A 159 3.97 6.86 -9.52
C ILE A 159 3.88 6.26 -8.12
N GLY A 160 2.64 6.09 -7.61
CA GLY A 160 2.40 5.38 -6.35
C GLY A 160 2.57 3.87 -6.50
N ILE A 161 2.96 3.20 -5.42
CA ILE A 161 3.04 1.74 -5.34
C ILE A 161 1.67 1.12 -5.12
N ASN A 162 1.53 -0.18 -5.43
CA ASN A 162 0.31 -0.97 -5.23
C ASN A 162 -0.94 -0.34 -5.87
N ARG A 163 -0.79 0.20 -7.10
CA ARG A 163 -1.86 0.83 -7.87
C ARG A 163 -1.78 0.38 -9.32
N GLU A 164 -2.94 0.32 -9.96
CA GLU A 164 -3.03 0.03 -11.39
C GLU A 164 -3.08 1.35 -12.17
N TYR A 165 -2.35 1.38 -13.28
CA TYR A 165 -2.28 2.54 -14.15
C TYR A 165 -2.62 2.16 -15.59
N THR A 166 -3.43 3.00 -16.24
CA THR A 166 -3.66 2.93 -17.69
C THR A 166 -2.83 4.00 -18.37
N ILE A 167 -2.08 3.61 -19.41
CA ILE A 167 -1.25 4.52 -20.19
C ILE A 167 -1.87 4.66 -21.58
N GLU A 168 -2.20 5.89 -21.93
CA GLU A 168 -2.69 6.26 -23.26
C GLU A 168 -1.65 7.17 -23.92
N VAL A 169 -1.29 6.88 -25.17
CA VAL A 169 -0.35 7.68 -25.93
C VAL A 169 -1.03 8.24 -27.16
N SER A 170 -0.88 9.54 -27.41
CA SER A 170 -1.38 10.19 -28.62
C SER A 170 -0.37 11.16 -29.20
N LYS A 171 -0.34 11.27 -30.52
CA LYS A 171 0.43 12.26 -31.25
C LYS A 171 -0.45 12.92 -32.31
N ARG A 172 -0.75 14.19 -32.14
CA ARG A 172 -1.41 14.97 -33.17
C ARG A 172 -0.41 15.33 -34.29
N SER A 173 -0.38 14.51 -35.31
CA SER A 173 0.27 14.85 -36.57
C SER A 173 -0.55 14.30 -37.73
N ALA A 174 -0.31 14.78 -38.94
CA ALA A 174 -1.01 14.30 -40.13
C ALA A 174 -0.78 12.80 -40.45
N TYR A 175 0.11 12.12 -39.71
CA TYR A 175 0.60 10.78 -39.99
C TYR A 175 0.36 9.76 -38.85
N TYR A 176 -0.09 10.20 -37.64
CA TYR A 176 -0.25 9.30 -36.51
C TYR A 176 -1.67 9.36 -35.94
N TYR A 177 -2.31 8.21 -35.82
CA TYR A 177 -3.58 8.01 -35.12
C TYR A 177 -3.30 7.41 -33.73
N ASP A 178 -4.27 7.55 -32.82
CA ASP A 178 -4.16 7.13 -31.41
C ASP A 178 -3.70 5.67 -31.26
N ALA A 179 -2.70 5.46 -30.42
CA ALA A 179 -2.28 4.13 -30.00
C ALA A 179 -3.32 3.50 -29.07
N LYS A 180 -3.42 2.16 -29.09
CA LYS A 180 -4.27 1.45 -28.13
C LYS A 180 -3.74 1.61 -26.71
N PRO A 181 -4.60 1.76 -25.69
CA PRO A 181 -4.19 1.82 -24.31
C PRO A 181 -3.33 0.60 -23.90
N GLN A 182 -2.29 0.86 -23.12
CA GLN A 182 -1.48 -0.17 -22.47
C GLN A 182 -1.81 -0.15 -20.98
N TYR A 183 -1.93 -1.33 -20.38
CA TYR A 183 -2.19 -1.51 -18.96
C TYR A 183 -0.90 -1.92 -18.25
N VAL A 184 -0.61 -1.30 -17.12
CA VAL A 184 0.53 -1.61 -16.26
C VAL A 184 0.00 -1.85 -14.86
N SER A 185 0.30 -3.02 -14.33
CA SER A 185 -0.08 -3.48 -12.97
C SER A 185 1.16 -3.55 -12.07
#